data_586a3543df51365bbe6d7ff5be8325c5
#
_entry.id   586a3543df51365bbe6d7ff5be8325c5
#
_cell.length_a   1.000
_cell.length_b   1.000
_cell.length_c   1.000
_cell.angle_alpha   90.00
_cell.angle_beta   90.00
_cell.angle_gamma   90.00
#
_symmetry.space_group_name_H-M   'P 1'
#
loop_
_entity.id
_entity.type
_entity.pdbx_description
1 polymer ?
#
loop_
_entity_poly.entity_id
_entity_poly.type
_entity_poly.pdbx_seq_one_letter_code
_entity_poly.pdbx_strand_id
1 'polypeptide(L)'
;MMKLIQNIDVYAPQHLGKKNVLVVNDKIVKIADAGTILAEGFLADAEVIDGSELLLTPGFIDSHVHVLGGGGEGGFANRTPEATLEGLTKFGVTTVVGCLGTDGIGRDMCALVAKTKGLNEQGMSAYCYTGSYQIPVHTLTDSITKDIMMIQEIIGTGEIAISDHRSSQPTFEEFARVVADTRLGGVLSGKAGIVNVHLGDSKRCMDLIDRVIDETEIPASQFLPTHINRNEMLFCKAIEYALKGGAVDFTGNEDIDYWETICDEVRVCKGMKRMLEAGVDPKRMTISSDGQGSLPMYSKDGEFLGMGVGQSSCLLKEVKECVFKAEIPLEIALSTITSNPAEILHLNGKGKIEEGYDADLCILDQSLQLVEVIARGKTVYTK
;
A
#
# COMPACT_ATOMS: atom_id res chain seq x y z
N MET A 1 24.73 -2.51 13.56
CA MET A 1 23.77 -3.07 14.54
C MET A 1 23.47 -4.49 14.12
N MET A 2 23.39 -5.41 15.07
CA MET A 2 23.09 -6.83 14.79
C MET A 2 21.94 -7.26 15.69
N LYS A 3 20.93 -7.93 15.11
CA LYS A 3 19.80 -8.50 15.86
C LYS A 3 19.68 -9.96 15.51
N LEU A 4 19.46 -10.80 16.52
CA LEU A 4 19.14 -12.21 16.35
C LEU A 4 17.76 -12.50 16.93
N ILE A 5 16.80 -12.75 16.05
CA ILE A 5 15.44 -13.15 16.44
C ILE A 5 15.42 -14.68 16.46
N GLN A 6 15.19 -15.27 17.64
CA GLN A 6 15.28 -16.72 17.85
C GLN A 6 13.92 -17.37 18.04
N ASN A 7 13.77 -18.59 17.56
CA ASN A 7 12.62 -19.48 17.78
C ASN A 7 11.26 -18.88 17.36
N ILE A 8 11.27 -17.92 16.42
CA ILE A 8 10.06 -17.22 15.98
C ILE A 8 9.38 -17.98 14.85
N ASP A 9 8.06 -17.95 14.84
CA ASP A 9 7.27 -18.54 13.76
C ASP A 9 7.17 -17.57 12.58
N VAL A 10 7.74 -17.95 11.42
CA VAL A 10 7.98 -17.02 10.30
C VAL A 10 6.93 -17.16 9.20
N TYR A 11 6.29 -16.05 8.86
CA TYR A 11 5.46 -15.85 7.67
C TYR A 11 6.16 -14.89 6.69
N ALA A 12 6.61 -15.37 5.54
CA ALA A 12 7.52 -14.66 4.61
C ALA A 12 6.96 -14.15 3.24
N PRO A 13 5.65 -14.01 2.90
CA PRO A 13 4.43 -14.31 3.64
C PRO A 13 4.07 -15.79 3.80
N GLN A 14 4.66 -16.70 3.01
CA GLN A 14 4.44 -18.14 3.20
C GLN A 14 4.91 -18.59 4.58
N HIS A 15 4.19 -19.52 5.18
CA HIS A 15 4.54 -20.06 6.47
C HIS A 15 5.80 -20.94 6.39
N LEU A 16 6.90 -20.51 7.02
CA LEU A 16 8.18 -21.21 7.05
C LEU A 16 8.40 -22.03 8.33
N GLY A 17 7.49 -21.93 9.30
CA GLY A 17 7.64 -22.50 10.63
C GLY A 17 8.68 -21.77 11.49
N LYS A 18 9.08 -22.40 12.59
CA LYS A 18 10.01 -21.79 13.57
C LYS A 18 11.41 -21.66 13.01
N LYS A 19 11.93 -20.43 13.00
CA LYS A 19 13.26 -20.08 12.49
C LYS A 19 14.03 -19.18 13.46
N ASN A 20 15.33 -19.09 13.20
CA ASN A 20 16.21 -18.03 13.69
C ASN A 20 16.51 -17.09 12.54
N VAL A 21 16.33 -15.79 12.74
CA VAL A 21 16.57 -14.76 11.72
C VAL A 21 17.64 -13.80 12.21
N LEU A 22 18.75 -13.70 11.46
CA LEU A 22 19.85 -12.79 11.74
C LEU A 22 19.72 -11.55 10.83
N VAL A 23 19.67 -10.39 11.49
CA VAL A 23 19.68 -9.08 10.85
C VAL A 23 21.02 -8.40 11.13
N VAL A 24 21.68 -7.90 10.09
CA VAL A 24 22.90 -7.09 10.21
C VAL A 24 22.69 -5.78 9.45
N ASN A 25 22.82 -4.68 10.17
CA ASN A 25 22.45 -3.35 9.68
C ASN A 25 21.01 -3.30 9.19
N ASP A 26 20.78 -3.09 7.91
CA ASP A 26 19.49 -2.97 7.27
C ASP A 26 19.05 -4.22 6.49
N LYS A 27 19.80 -5.35 6.61
CA LYS A 27 19.55 -6.56 5.83
C LYS A 27 19.29 -7.81 6.66
N ILE A 28 18.44 -8.67 6.16
CA ILE A 28 18.29 -10.05 6.60
C ILE A 28 19.46 -10.83 6.02
N VAL A 29 20.36 -11.30 6.87
CA VAL A 29 21.62 -11.95 6.42
C VAL A 29 21.50 -13.47 6.45
N LYS A 30 20.75 -14.01 7.40
CA LYS A 30 20.61 -15.46 7.54
C LYS A 30 19.24 -15.84 8.09
N ILE A 31 18.67 -16.89 7.52
CA ILE A 31 17.49 -17.57 8.03
C ILE A 31 17.89 -19.04 8.25
N ALA A 32 17.73 -19.54 9.47
CA ALA A 32 18.10 -20.90 9.83
C ALA A 32 16.98 -21.57 10.63
N ASP A 33 16.94 -22.90 10.63
CA ASP A 33 15.99 -23.63 11.46
C ASP A 33 16.20 -23.36 12.96
N ALA A 34 15.10 -23.36 13.72
CA ALA A 34 15.17 -23.22 15.15
C ALA A 34 16.09 -24.30 15.76
N GLY A 35 16.94 -23.93 16.72
CA GLY A 35 17.94 -24.81 17.31
C GLY A 35 19.28 -24.85 16.57
N THR A 36 19.38 -24.24 15.38
CA THR A 36 20.68 -24.06 14.73
C THR A 36 21.50 -23.01 15.48
N ILE A 37 22.70 -23.39 15.96
CA ILE A 37 23.64 -22.47 16.58
C ILE A 37 24.25 -21.61 15.48
N LEU A 38 23.84 -20.36 15.40
CA LEU A 38 24.53 -19.38 14.57
C LEU A 38 25.78 -18.95 15.32
N ALA A 39 26.94 -19.30 14.81
CA ALA A 39 28.32 -19.15 15.29
C ALA A 39 28.56 -18.34 16.62
N GLU A 40 28.88 -19.03 17.69
CA GLU A 40 28.96 -18.52 19.07
C GLU A 40 29.94 -17.33 19.27
N GLY A 41 30.88 -17.09 18.44
CA GLY A 41 31.86 -16.02 18.63
C GLY A 41 31.50 -14.68 18.00
N PHE A 42 30.62 -14.68 17.02
CA PHE A 42 30.28 -13.49 16.21
C PHE A 42 29.08 -12.69 16.75
N LEU A 43 28.30 -13.31 17.63
CA LEU A 43 27.03 -12.77 18.12
C LEU A 43 27.10 -12.17 19.53
N ALA A 44 28.33 -12.01 20.09
CA ALA A 44 28.50 -11.50 21.46
C ALA A 44 27.91 -10.07 21.64
N ASP A 45 27.85 -9.30 20.57
CA ASP A 45 27.30 -7.93 20.56
C ASP A 45 25.90 -7.85 19.89
N ALA A 46 25.25 -8.98 19.58
CA ALA A 46 23.95 -8.98 18.98
C ALA A 46 22.84 -8.75 20.03
N GLU A 47 21.89 -7.91 19.69
CA GLU A 47 20.63 -7.85 20.41
C GLU A 47 19.83 -9.14 20.12
N VAL A 48 19.52 -9.90 21.16
CA VAL A 48 18.80 -11.15 21.04
C VAL A 48 17.33 -10.93 21.41
N ILE A 49 16.44 -11.28 20.50
CA ILE A 49 14.98 -11.24 20.67
C ILE A 49 14.49 -12.68 20.76
N ASP A 50 13.88 -13.06 21.89
CA ASP A 50 13.19 -14.35 22.01
C ASP A 50 11.83 -14.28 21.34
N GLY A 51 11.70 -14.98 20.22
CA GLY A 51 10.47 -15.06 19.42
C GLY A 51 9.56 -16.23 19.78
N SER A 52 9.84 -16.95 20.89
CA SER A 52 8.97 -18.03 21.37
C SER A 52 7.54 -17.51 21.55
N GLU A 53 6.54 -18.22 21.01
CA GLU A 53 5.12 -17.80 21.03
C GLU A 53 4.79 -16.54 20.20
N LEU A 54 5.73 -16.01 19.40
CA LEU A 54 5.53 -14.86 18.53
C LEU A 54 5.60 -15.25 17.05
N LEU A 55 5.03 -14.38 16.21
CA LEU A 55 5.05 -14.47 14.75
C LEU A 55 5.95 -13.38 14.19
N LEU A 56 6.71 -13.69 13.15
CA LEU A 56 7.48 -12.74 12.38
C LEU A 56 6.90 -12.62 10.98
N THR A 57 6.56 -11.41 10.57
CA THR A 57 6.06 -11.10 9.22
C THR A 57 6.95 -10.04 8.57
N PRO A 58 6.93 -9.90 7.23
CA PRO A 58 7.49 -8.70 6.61
C PRO A 58 6.80 -7.46 7.17
N GLY A 59 7.52 -6.35 7.22
CA GLY A 59 6.93 -5.06 7.51
C GLY A 59 5.89 -4.66 6.46
N PHE A 60 4.84 -3.98 6.87
CA PHE A 60 3.71 -3.67 6.00
C PHE A 60 4.07 -2.58 5.00
N ILE A 61 3.51 -2.70 3.80
CA ILE A 61 3.63 -1.76 2.70
C ILE A 61 2.27 -1.11 2.49
N ASP A 62 2.19 0.19 2.74
CA ASP A 62 1.00 0.99 2.46
C ASP A 62 1.19 1.70 1.13
N SER A 63 0.51 1.22 0.10
CA SER A 63 0.72 1.64 -1.29
C SER A 63 -0.01 2.92 -1.67
N HIS A 64 -0.82 3.50 -0.74
CA HIS A 64 -1.61 4.68 -0.99
C HIS A 64 -1.80 5.50 0.29
N VAL A 65 -0.96 6.54 0.46
CA VAL A 65 -0.99 7.42 1.63
C VAL A 65 -0.82 8.88 1.22
N HIS A 66 -1.69 9.75 1.71
CA HIS A 66 -1.54 11.20 1.58
C HIS A 66 -0.50 11.72 2.57
N VAL A 67 0.79 11.46 2.32
CA VAL A 67 1.87 11.76 3.28
C VAL A 67 1.97 13.24 3.64
N LEU A 68 1.46 14.15 2.80
CA LEU A 68 1.30 15.59 3.08
C LEU A 68 -0.06 15.93 3.69
N GLY A 69 -0.87 14.94 4.00
CA GLY A 69 -2.29 15.12 4.28
C GLY A 69 -3.12 15.24 3.01
N GLY A 70 -4.40 14.99 3.12
CA GLY A 70 -5.42 15.13 2.08
C GLY A 70 -6.42 16.23 2.41
N GLY A 71 -7.58 16.17 1.77
CA GLY A 71 -8.68 17.10 2.02
C GLY A 71 -8.49 18.48 1.37
N GLY A 72 -9.33 19.39 1.79
CA GLY A 72 -9.49 20.73 1.21
C GLY A 72 -10.84 20.90 0.54
N GLU A 73 -11.54 19.80 0.29
CA GLU A 73 -12.93 19.81 -0.16
C GLU A 73 -13.83 20.46 0.91
N GLY A 74 -14.66 21.40 0.48
CA GLY A 74 -15.49 22.20 1.39
C GLY A 74 -14.77 23.34 2.10
N GLY A 75 -13.49 23.60 1.78
CA GLY A 75 -12.75 24.78 2.22
C GLY A 75 -11.44 24.49 2.95
N PHE A 76 -10.64 25.53 3.14
CA PHE A 76 -9.27 25.45 3.68
C PHE A 76 -9.18 24.88 5.10
N ALA A 77 -10.26 24.87 5.87
CA ALA A 77 -10.30 24.30 7.21
C ALA A 77 -10.40 22.76 7.22
N ASN A 78 -10.78 22.16 6.08
CA ASN A 78 -10.99 20.70 5.96
C ASN A 78 -9.73 19.98 5.47
N ARG A 79 -8.56 20.38 5.94
CA ARG A 79 -7.28 19.74 5.61
C ARG A 79 -6.88 18.76 6.69
N THR A 80 -6.48 17.55 6.28
CA THR A 80 -5.95 16.55 7.19
C THR A 80 -4.46 16.79 7.48
N PRO A 81 -3.92 16.33 8.62
CA PRO A 81 -2.52 16.52 8.97
C PRO A 81 -1.59 15.66 8.09
N GLU A 82 -0.30 16.02 8.07
CA GLU A 82 0.73 15.21 7.44
C GLU A 82 0.97 13.89 8.20
N ALA A 83 1.38 12.85 7.47
CA ALA A 83 1.87 11.62 8.07
C ALA A 83 3.19 11.85 8.83
N THR A 84 3.36 11.12 9.93
CA THR A 84 4.63 11.10 10.69
C THR A 84 5.22 9.70 10.69
N LEU A 85 6.54 9.57 10.88
CA LEU A 85 7.18 8.27 11.03
C LEU A 85 6.49 7.43 12.10
N GLU A 86 6.32 7.97 13.30
CA GLU A 86 5.66 7.30 14.41
C GLU A 86 4.20 6.93 14.08
N GLY A 87 3.47 7.83 13.40
CA GLY A 87 2.07 7.62 12.98
C GLY A 87 1.90 6.43 12.06
N LEU A 88 2.92 6.12 11.25
CA LEU A 88 2.95 4.98 10.32
C LEU A 88 3.50 3.72 11.00
N THR A 89 4.67 3.82 11.63
CA THR A 89 5.38 2.65 12.17
C THR A 89 4.68 1.99 13.34
N LYS A 90 3.96 2.74 14.17
CA LYS A 90 3.15 2.14 15.25
C LYS A 90 2.05 1.19 14.77
N PHE A 91 1.73 1.22 13.48
CA PHE A 91 0.78 0.33 12.83
C PHE A 91 1.44 -0.74 11.95
N GLY A 92 2.78 -0.88 12.03
CA GLY A 92 3.54 -1.89 11.30
C GLY A 92 3.99 -1.46 9.91
N VAL A 93 3.68 -0.24 9.48
CA VAL A 93 4.09 0.25 8.15
C VAL A 93 5.57 0.62 8.17
N THR A 94 6.35 -0.08 7.35
CA THR A 94 7.79 0.15 7.16
C THR A 94 8.10 0.71 5.78
N THR A 95 7.15 0.56 4.85
CA THR A 95 7.24 1.10 3.49
C THR A 95 5.96 1.83 3.13
N VAL A 96 6.08 3.03 2.57
CA VAL A 96 4.93 3.86 2.19
C VAL A 96 5.07 4.39 0.76
N VAL A 97 3.95 4.52 0.04
CA VAL A 97 3.90 5.24 -1.24
C VAL A 97 2.99 6.46 -1.09
N GLY A 98 3.60 7.63 -1.19
CA GLY A 98 2.92 8.91 -1.07
C GLY A 98 2.19 9.32 -2.35
N CYS A 99 1.03 9.94 -2.21
CA CYS A 99 0.27 10.54 -3.31
C CYS A 99 -0.26 11.93 -2.95
N LEU A 100 -0.61 12.70 -3.98
CA LEU A 100 -1.45 13.88 -3.88
C LEU A 100 -2.85 13.52 -4.36
N GLY A 101 -3.86 13.96 -3.62
CA GLY A 101 -5.26 13.75 -3.98
C GLY A 101 -5.86 14.94 -4.76
N THR A 102 -7.04 15.38 -4.33
CA THR A 102 -7.82 16.46 -4.96
C THR A 102 -7.06 17.79 -5.02
N ASP A 103 -6.33 18.14 -3.95
CA ASP A 103 -5.52 19.36 -3.88
C ASP A 103 -4.10 19.13 -4.39
N GLY A 104 -3.90 19.30 -5.70
CA GLY A 104 -2.59 19.30 -6.34
C GLY A 104 -1.96 20.70 -6.48
N ILE A 105 -2.51 21.73 -5.80
CA ILE A 105 -2.06 23.13 -5.85
C ILE A 105 -1.49 23.56 -4.52
N GLY A 106 -2.26 23.44 -3.44
CA GLY A 106 -1.82 23.77 -2.08
C GLY A 106 -0.87 22.73 -1.48
N ARG A 107 -0.82 21.55 -2.08
CA ARG A 107 0.17 20.49 -1.88
C ARG A 107 0.70 20.13 -3.26
N ASP A 108 2.00 20.28 -3.46
CA ASP A 108 2.63 20.11 -4.77
C ASP A 108 3.67 19.00 -4.82
N MET A 109 4.20 18.73 -5.99
CA MET A 109 5.21 17.70 -6.20
C MET A 109 6.53 18.00 -5.49
N CYS A 110 6.92 19.28 -5.33
CA CYS A 110 8.13 19.63 -4.58
C CYS A 110 8.00 19.22 -3.11
N ALA A 111 6.87 19.55 -2.49
CA ALA A 111 6.57 19.19 -1.11
C ALA A 111 6.46 17.68 -0.93
N LEU A 112 5.80 16.97 -1.89
CA LEU A 112 5.65 15.52 -1.84
C LEU A 112 7.01 14.80 -1.90
N VAL A 113 7.86 15.15 -2.84
CA VAL A 113 9.20 14.55 -2.96
C VAL A 113 10.06 14.89 -1.73
N ALA A 114 10.00 16.13 -1.23
CA ALA A 114 10.72 16.52 -0.02
C ALA A 114 10.26 15.71 1.21
N LYS A 115 8.95 15.52 1.39
CA LYS A 115 8.40 14.68 2.47
C LYS A 115 8.83 13.23 2.35
N THR A 116 8.78 12.66 1.15
CA THR A 116 9.21 11.30 0.85
C THR A 116 10.69 11.10 1.20
N LYS A 117 11.55 12.04 0.79
CA LYS A 117 12.98 12.02 1.18
C LYS A 117 13.18 12.13 2.68
N GLY A 118 12.41 13.01 3.34
CA GLY A 118 12.48 13.16 4.80
C GLY A 118 12.12 11.87 5.55
N LEU A 119 11.10 11.14 5.11
CA LEU A 119 10.74 9.83 5.67
C LEU A 119 11.87 8.79 5.45
N ASN A 120 12.52 8.81 4.28
CA ASN A 120 13.67 7.96 4.00
C ASN A 120 14.87 8.28 4.92
N GLU A 121 15.16 9.56 5.17
CA GLU A 121 16.22 9.99 6.10
C GLU A 121 15.91 9.59 7.54
N GLN A 122 14.65 9.54 7.93
CA GLN A 122 14.21 9.07 9.24
C GLN A 122 14.28 7.54 9.40
N GLY A 123 14.57 6.79 8.33
CA GLY A 123 14.81 5.34 8.38
C GLY A 123 13.65 4.47 7.92
N MET A 124 12.59 5.06 7.37
CA MET A 124 11.52 4.35 6.65
C MET A 124 11.91 4.13 5.19
N SER A 125 11.19 3.29 4.47
CA SER A 125 11.25 3.22 3.01
C SER A 125 10.05 3.95 2.42
N ALA A 126 10.31 5.07 1.75
CA ALA A 126 9.26 5.91 1.20
C ALA A 126 9.45 6.17 -0.29
N TYR A 127 8.37 6.06 -1.03
CA TYR A 127 8.22 6.32 -2.46
C TYR A 127 7.04 7.25 -2.67
N CYS A 128 6.84 7.73 -3.91
CA CYS A 128 5.65 8.50 -4.26
C CYS A 128 5.29 8.34 -5.73
N TYR A 129 4.07 8.78 -6.05
CA TYR A 129 3.61 8.95 -7.42
C TYR A 129 3.79 10.41 -7.87
N THR A 130 4.05 10.64 -9.17
CA THR A 130 3.98 11.99 -9.72
C THR A 130 2.56 12.32 -10.15
N GLY A 131 2.12 13.55 -9.88
CA GLY A 131 0.78 14.02 -10.21
C GLY A 131 -0.16 14.12 -9.02
N SER A 132 -1.43 14.27 -9.36
CA SER A 132 -2.57 14.36 -8.44
C SER A 132 -3.81 13.83 -9.16
N TYR A 133 -5.03 14.11 -8.67
CA TYR A 133 -6.29 13.74 -9.36
C TYR A 133 -6.36 14.20 -10.82
N GLN A 134 -5.68 15.28 -11.18
CA GLN A 134 -5.96 16.05 -12.37
C GLN A 134 -5.10 15.65 -13.58
N ILE A 135 -5.72 15.69 -14.76
CA ILE A 135 -5.05 15.73 -16.07
C ILE A 135 -5.35 17.11 -16.69
N PRO A 136 -4.33 17.84 -17.16
CA PRO A 136 -2.90 17.49 -17.28
C PRO A 136 -2.21 17.25 -15.94
N VAL A 137 -1.28 16.29 -15.91
CA VAL A 137 -0.54 15.93 -14.70
C VAL A 137 0.47 17.02 -14.35
N HIS A 138 0.42 17.52 -13.12
CA HIS A 138 1.43 18.43 -12.59
C HIS A 138 2.63 17.64 -12.12
N THR A 139 3.74 17.78 -12.82
CA THR A 139 5.00 17.04 -12.58
C THR A 139 6.05 17.95 -11.94
N LEU A 140 7.15 17.37 -11.43
CA LEU A 140 8.28 18.15 -10.91
C LEU A 140 9.21 18.66 -12.00
N THR A 141 9.34 17.92 -13.13
CA THR A 141 10.31 18.18 -14.21
C THR A 141 9.66 18.48 -15.56
N ASP A 142 8.40 18.89 -15.58
CA ASP A 142 7.58 19.14 -16.77
C ASP A 142 7.33 17.90 -17.66
N SER A 143 7.61 16.69 -17.14
CA SER A 143 7.40 15.44 -17.86
C SER A 143 7.21 14.26 -16.91
N ILE A 144 6.12 13.51 -17.05
CA ILE A 144 5.84 12.27 -16.32
C ILE A 144 7.01 11.29 -16.49
N THR A 145 7.40 11.03 -17.74
CA THR A 145 8.49 10.10 -18.06
C THR A 145 9.79 10.50 -17.36
N LYS A 146 10.13 11.81 -17.41
CA LYS A 146 11.37 12.33 -16.80
C LYS A 146 11.32 12.27 -15.27
N ASP A 147 10.19 12.56 -14.65
CA ASP A 147 10.01 12.42 -13.19
C ASP A 147 10.31 10.99 -12.75
N ILE A 148 9.69 10.00 -13.40
CA ILE A 148 9.86 8.59 -13.07
C ILE A 148 11.31 8.14 -13.31
N MET A 149 11.91 8.56 -14.41
CA MET A 149 13.28 8.14 -14.75
C MET A 149 14.34 8.74 -13.82
N MET A 150 14.22 10.03 -13.48
CA MET A 150 15.33 10.80 -12.90
C MET A 150 15.21 10.98 -11.39
N ILE A 151 14.01 10.78 -10.80
CA ILE A 151 13.78 10.93 -9.37
C ILE A 151 13.56 9.54 -8.77
N GLN A 152 14.48 9.11 -7.91
CA GLN A 152 14.52 7.73 -7.39
C GLN A 152 13.23 7.34 -6.67
N GLU A 153 12.64 8.24 -5.92
CA GLU A 153 11.47 8.02 -5.09
C GLU A 153 10.17 7.94 -5.92
N ILE A 154 10.15 8.48 -7.14
CA ILE A 154 8.96 8.44 -8.00
C ILE A 154 8.91 7.13 -8.77
N ILE A 155 7.88 6.32 -8.52
CA ILE A 155 7.72 4.96 -9.06
C ILE A 155 6.59 4.81 -10.07
N GLY A 156 5.78 5.84 -10.27
CA GLY A 156 4.62 5.83 -11.15
C GLY A 156 3.91 7.17 -11.15
N THR A 157 2.70 7.19 -11.66
CA THR A 157 1.84 8.39 -11.73
C THR A 157 0.56 8.17 -10.93
N GLY A 158 0.12 9.17 -10.18
CA GLY A 158 -1.13 9.09 -9.40
C GLY A 158 -1.18 10.06 -8.22
N GLU A 159 -2.33 10.00 -7.51
CA GLU A 159 -3.50 9.22 -7.93
C GLU A 159 -4.31 9.98 -9.00
N ILE A 160 -4.54 9.36 -10.13
CA ILE A 160 -5.35 9.95 -11.20
C ILE A 160 -6.82 9.59 -10.98
N ALA A 161 -7.69 10.60 -10.86
CA ALA A 161 -9.11 10.37 -10.62
C ALA A 161 -9.89 10.14 -11.91
N ILE A 162 -10.64 9.06 -11.96
CA ILE A 162 -11.66 8.80 -12.97
C ILE A 162 -12.99 8.41 -12.31
N SER A 163 -14.07 8.56 -13.03
CA SER A 163 -15.42 8.21 -12.56
C SER A 163 -15.81 8.90 -11.24
N ASP A 164 -15.21 10.05 -10.97
CA ASP A 164 -15.42 10.90 -9.80
C ASP A 164 -15.75 12.33 -10.25
N HIS A 165 -16.66 13.00 -9.54
CA HIS A 165 -17.05 14.39 -9.86
C HIS A 165 -15.91 15.39 -9.63
N ARG A 166 -14.88 15.04 -8.84
CA ARG A 166 -13.69 15.85 -8.57
C ARG A 166 -12.59 15.67 -9.60
N SER A 167 -12.72 14.69 -10.50
CA SER A 167 -11.74 14.46 -11.57
C SER A 167 -11.76 15.58 -12.60
N SER A 168 -10.69 15.69 -13.40
CA SER A 168 -10.65 16.60 -14.57
C SER A 168 -11.58 16.18 -15.71
N GLN A 169 -12.33 15.09 -15.58
CA GLN A 169 -13.18 14.49 -16.63
C GLN A 169 -12.40 14.23 -17.92
N PRO A 170 -11.25 13.51 -17.85
CA PRO A 170 -10.36 13.37 -19.01
C PRO A 170 -11.06 12.61 -20.15
N THR A 171 -10.68 12.97 -21.37
CA THR A 171 -10.98 12.17 -22.56
C THR A 171 -10.15 10.89 -22.56
N PHE A 172 -10.52 9.93 -23.41
CA PHE A 172 -9.73 8.71 -23.61
C PHE A 172 -8.29 9.01 -24.03
N GLU A 173 -8.11 9.93 -24.99
CA GLU A 173 -6.81 10.28 -25.54
C GLU A 173 -5.89 10.92 -24.48
N GLU A 174 -6.44 11.78 -23.63
CA GLU A 174 -5.68 12.41 -22.53
C GLU A 174 -5.26 11.34 -21.49
N PHE A 175 -6.18 10.48 -21.10
CA PHE A 175 -5.87 9.40 -20.14
C PHE A 175 -4.86 8.41 -20.72
N ALA A 176 -5.07 7.94 -21.96
CA ALA A 176 -4.15 7.03 -22.63
C ALA A 176 -2.75 7.61 -22.79
N ARG A 177 -2.62 8.93 -23.02
CA ARG A 177 -1.33 9.63 -23.09
C ARG A 177 -0.61 9.59 -21.74
N VAL A 178 -1.29 9.88 -20.63
CA VAL A 178 -0.72 9.79 -19.27
C VAL A 178 -0.22 8.37 -19.00
N VAL A 179 -1.01 7.37 -19.36
CA VAL A 179 -0.64 5.96 -19.17
C VAL A 179 0.59 5.57 -19.99
N ALA A 180 0.65 5.99 -21.26
CA ALA A 180 1.79 5.73 -22.14
C ALA A 180 3.08 6.39 -21.63
N ASP A 181 3.02 7.65 -21.20
CA ASP A 181 4.17 8.39 -20.67
C ASP A 181 4.67 7.77 -19.35
N THR A 182 3.75 7.33 -18.49
CA THR A 182 4.06 6.60 -17.25
C THR A 182 4.75 5.28 -17.53
N ARG A 183 4.19 4.48 -18.45
CA ARG A 183 4.76 3.20 -18.88
C ARG A 183 6.17 3.37 -19.44
N LEU A 184 6.36 4.36 -20.31
CA LEU A 184 7.68 4.64 -20.87
C LEU A 184 8.71 4.98 -19.78
N GLY A 185 8.33 5.79 -18.79
CA GLY A 185 9.16 6.11 -17.64
C GLY A 185 9.59 4.87 -16.86
N GLY A 186 8.64 3.96 -16.59
CA GLY A 186 8.91 2.69 -15.91
C GLY A 186 9.85 1.78 -16.69
N VAL A 187 9.55 1.57 -17.98
CA VAL A 187 10.37 0.69 -18.87
C VAL A 187 11.80 1.20 -18.97
N LEU A 188 12.02 2.51 -19.11
CA LEU A 188 13.34 3.10 -19.27
C LEU A 188 14.16 3.14 -17.97
N SER A 189 13.50 3.14 -16.81
CA SER A 189 14.16 3.22 -15.49
C SER A 189 14.22 1.89 -14.74
N GLY A 190 13.53 0.84 -15.23
CA GLY A 190 13.38 -0.42 -14.50
C GLY A 190 12.45 -0.35 -13.28
N LYS A 191 11.67 0.74 -13.15
CA LYS A 191 10.67 0.91 -12.11
C LYS A 191 9.30 0.36 -12.55
N ALA A 192 8.34 0.33 -11.64
CA ALA A 192 6.99 -0.14 -11.96
C ALA A 192 6.36 0.69 -13.09
N GLY A 193 6.50 2.01 -13.04
CA GLY A 193 5.83 2.91 -13.98
C GLY A 193 4.32 2.69 -14.00
N ILE A 194 3.73 2.40 -12.84
CA ILE A 194 2.32 2.10 -12.70
C ILE A 194 1.48 3.37 -12.65
N VAL A 195 0.25 3.29 -13.13
CA VAL A 195 -0.75 4.35 -12.93
C VAL A 195 -1.65 3.94 -11.77
N ASN A 196 -1.52 4.63 -10.63
CA ASN A 196 -2.45 4.52 -9.53
C ASN A 196 -3.70 5.34 -9.84
N VAL A 197 -4.86 4.71 -9.85
CA VAL A 197 -6.11 5.29 -10.32
C VAL A 197 -7.14 5.34 -9.21
N HIS A 198 -7.52 6.56 -8.82
CA HIS A 198 -8.65 6.79 -7.93
C HIS A 198 -9.96 6.52 -8.66
N LEU A 199 -10.73 5.58 -8.14
CA LEU A 199 -12.06 5.26 -8.67
C LEU A 199 -13.15 5.93 -7.82
N GLY A 200 -13.97 6.76 -8.47
CA GLY A 200 -15.15 7.33 -7.85
C GLY A 200 -16.36 6.37 -7.85
N ASP A 201 -17.52 6.89 -7.49
CA ASP A 201 -18.79 6.18 -7.36
C ASP A 201 -19.68 6.23 -8.61
N SER A 202 -19.20 6.84 -9.68
CA SER A 202 -19.94 7.01 -10.94
C SER A 202 -20.18 5.67 -11.63
N LYS A 203 -21.32 5.57 -12.32
CA LYS A 203 -21.72 4.40 -13.14
C LYS A 203 -20.71 4.03 -14.24
N ARG A 204 -19.77 4.93 -14.57
CA ARG A 204 -18.69 4.65 -15.52
C ARG A 204 -17.63 3.70 -14.97
N CYS A 205 -17.57 3.52 -13.65
CA CYS A 205 -16.64 2.61 -13.00
C CYS A 205 -15.20 2.70 -13.58
N MET A 206 -14.80 1.66 -14.32
CA MET A 206 -13.46 1.50 -14.91
C MET A 206 -13.42 1.70 -16.44
N ASP A 207 -14.45 2.31 -17.05
CA ASP A 207 -14.59 2.40 -18.52
C ASP A 207 -13.34 2.93 -19.23
N LEU A 208 -12.65 3.95 -18.68
CA LEU A 208 -11.42 4.47 -19.30
C LEU A 208 -10.26 3.48 -19.23
N ILE A 209 -10.14 2.71 -18.14
CA ILE A 209 -9.12 1.66 -18.01
C ILE A 209 -9.41 0.55 -19.02
N ASP A 210 -10.65 0.05 -19.05
CA ASP A 210 -11.06 -1.00 -19.98
C ASP A 210 -10.78 -0.59 -21.44
N ARG A 211 -11.12 0.65 -21.81
CA ARG A 211 -10.84 1.17 -23.14
C ARG A 211 -9.34 1.22 -23.46
N VAL A 212 -8.50 1.65 -22.53
CA VAL A 212 -7.04 1.67 -22.79
C VAL A 212 -6.54 0.24 -23.02
N ILE A 213 -7.02 -0.73 -22.27
CA ILE A 213 -6.62 -2.14 -22.44
C ILE A 213 -7.12 -2.70 -23.77
N ASP A 214 -8.34 -2.38 -24.15
CA ASP A 214 -8.99 -2.97 -25.32
C ASP A 214 -8.64 -2.25 -26.64
N GLU A 215 -8.30 -0.94 -26.60
CA GLU A 215 -8.05 -0.10 -27.78
C GLU A 215 -6.56 0.25 -27.99
N THR A 216 -5.65 -0.21 -27.08
CA THR A 216 -4.20 0.03 -27.20
C THR A 216 -3.39 -1.22 -26.86
N GLU A 217 -2.04 -1.15 -27.02
CA GLU A 217 -1.11 -2.23 -26.64
C GLU A 217 -0.72 -2.20 -25.14
N ILE A 218 -1.38 -1.40 -24.32
CA ILE A 218 -1.07 -1.26 -22.89
C ILE A 218 -1.78 -2.38 -22.09
N PRO A 219 -1.02 -3.20 -21.34
CA PRO A 219 -1.61 -4.31 -20.61
C PRO A 219 -2.35 -3.85 -19.34
N ALA A 220 -3.29 -4.68 -18.86
CA ALA A 220 -3.99 -4.46 -17.60
C ALA A 220 -3.06 -4.26 -16.39
N SER A 221 -1.90 -4.92 -16.38
CA SER A 221 -0.89 -4.79 -15.32
C SER A 221 -0.26 -3.38 -15.23
N GLN A 222 -0.60 -2.45 -16.12
CA GLN A 222 -0.13 -1.08 -16.10
C GLN A 222 -0.83 -0.22 -15.04
N PHE A 223 -1.96 -0.67 -14.50
CA PHE A 223 -2.77 0.09 -13.58
C PHE A 223 -2.85 -0.56 -12.20
N LEU A 224 -3.01 0.28 -11.19
CA LEU A 224 -3.43 -0.11 -9.84
C LEU A 224 -4.65 0.75 -9.46
N PRO A 225 -5.86 0.35 -9.88
CA PRO A 225 -7.08 1.03 -9.45
C PRO A 225 -7.32 0.80 -7.96
N THR A 226 -7.51 1.88 -7.22
CA THR A 226 -7.81 1.88 -5.78
C THR A 226 -9.28 2.19 -5.51
N HIS A 227 -9.72 1.92 -4.29
CA HIS A 227 -11.10 2.06 -3.84
C HIS A 227 -12.09 1.14 -4.55
N ILE A 228 -11.64 -0.04 -5.00
CA ILE A 228 -12.49 -0.97 -5.75
C ILE A 228 -13.69 -1.48 -4.96
N ASN A 229 -13.63 -1.39 -3.64
CA ASN A 229 -14.68 -1.83 -2.72
C ASN A 229 -15.71 -0.74 -2.40
N ARG A 230 -15.63 0.44 -3.02
CA ARG A 230 -16.48 1.60 -2.74
C ARG A 230 -17.98 1.33 -2.90
N ASN A 231 -18.36 0.46 -3.82
CA ASN A 231 -19.73 -0.04 -3.98
C ASN A 231 -19.74 -1.36 -4.78
N GLU A 232 -20.87 -2.04 -4.74
CA GLU A 232 -21.04 -3.37 -5.35
C GLU A 232 -20.85 -3.36 -6.88
N MET A 233 -21.30 -2.31 -7.58
CA MET A 233 -21.18 -2.21 -9.04
C MET A 233 -19.71 -2.11 -9.45
N LEU A 234 -18.94 -1.24 -8.80
CA LEU A 234 -17.51 -1.07 -9.04
C LEU A 234 -16.75 -2.34 -8.69
N PHE A 235 -17.10 -2.97 -7.57
CA PHE A 235 -16.46 -4.20 -7.12
C PHE A 235 -16.64 -5.36 -8.13
N CYS A 236 -17.85 -5.52 -8.70
CA CYS A 236 -18.06 -6.50 -9.76
C CYS A 236 -17.17 -6.24 -10.98
N LYS A 237 -16.99 -4.98 -11.38
CA LYS A 237 -16.08 -4.58 -12.46
C LYS A 237 -14.61 -4.86 -12.11
N ALA A 238 -14.23 -4.66 -10.87
CA ALA A 238 -12.88 -4.97 -10.40
C ALA A 238 -12.57 -6.48 -10.48
N ILE A 239 -13.55 -7.38 -10.23
CA ILE A 239 -13.37 -8.82 -10.46
C ILE A 239 -13.08 -9.09 -11.94
N GLU A 240 -13.90 -8.54 -12.85
CA GLU A 240 -13.71 -8.72 -14.30
C GLU A 240 -12.32 -8.25 -14.75
N TYR A 241 -11.87 -7.11 -14.25
CA TYR A 241 -10.55 -6.54 -14.53
C TYR A 241 -9.42 -7.42 -13.96
N ALA A 242 -9.53 -7.88 -12.72
CA ALA A 242 -8.52 -8.73 -12.10
C ALA A 242 -8.37 -10.09 -12.82
N LEU A 243 -9.47 -10.65 -13.34
CA LEU A 243 -9.44 -11.86 -14.17
C LEU A 243 -8.73 -11.66 -15.52
N LYS A 244 -8.66 -10.42 -16.03
CA LYS A 244 -7.83 -10.05 -17.20
C LYS A 244 -6.34 -9.90 -16.84
N GLY A 245 -5.95 -10.11 -15.57
CA GLY A 245 -4.56 -10.02 -15.07
C GLY A 245 -4.17 -8.66 -14.51
N GLY A 246 -5.11 -7.75 -14.31
CA GLY A 246 -4.91 -6.49 -13.61
C GLY A 246 -4.73 -6.68 -12.10
N ALA A 247 -4.02 -5.76 -11.47
CA ALA A 247 -3.96 -5.67 -10.02
C ALA A 247 -5.04 -4.72 -9.50
N VAL A 248 -5.59 -4.99 -8.33
CA VAL A 248 -6.66 -4.21 -7.71
C VAL A 248 -6.31 -3.87 -6.26
N ASP A 249 -6.74 -2.70 -5.81
CA ASP A 249 -6.46 -2.21 -4.47
C ASP A 249 -7.75 -1.92 -3.70
N PHE A 250 -7.92 -2.63 -2.60
CA PHE A 250 -8.97 -2.37 -1.62
C PHE A 250 -8.56 -1.23 -0.70
N THR A 251 -9.49 -0.38 -0.35
CA THR A 251 -9.30 0.58 0.74
C THR A 251 -9.75 -0.03 2.05
N GLY A 252 -8.83 -0.12 3.01
CA GLY A 252 -9.13 -0.55 4.36
C GLY A 252 -9.72 0.58 5.18
N ASN A 253 -10.53 0.23 6.17
CA ASN A 253 -11.23 1.18 7.03
C ASN A 253 -11.06 0.87 8.51
N GLU A 254 -10.99 1.90 9.37
CA GLU A 254 -10.96 1.69 10.83
C GLU A 254 -12.32 1.29 11.38
N ASP A 255 -13.39 1.90 10.91
CA ASP A 255 -14.76 1.55 11.28
C ASP A 255 -15.42 0.75 10.14
N ILE A 256 -15.00 -0.51 10.00
CA ILE A 256 -15.45 -1.41 8.93
C ILE A 256 -16.98 -1.54 8.91
N ASP A 257 -17.62 -1.62 10.07
CA ASP A 257 -19.07 -1.78 10.17
C ASP A 257 -19.80 -0.51 9.72
N TYR A 258 -19.26 0.67 10.01
CA TYR A 258 -19.79 1.94 9.53
C TYR A 258 -19.78 2.00 8.00
N TRP A 259 -18.63 1.73 7.38
CA TRP A 259 -18.49 1.84 5.92
C TRP A 259 -19.35 0.82 5.18
N GLU A 260 -19.44 -0.41 5.69
CA GLU A 260 -20.34 -1.41 5.12
C GLU A 260 -21.84 -1.04 5.26
N THR A 261 -22.27 -0.51 6.39
CA THR A 261 -23.70 -0.34 6.69
C THR A 261 -24.25 1.04 6.34
N ILE A 262 -23.43 2.07 6.31
CA ILE A 262 -23.83 3.45 6.04
C ILE A 262 -23.44 3.88 4.64
N CYS A 263 -22.24 3.48 4.18
CA CYS A 263 -21.70 3.89 2.88
C CYS A 263 -21.89 2.81 1.80
N ASP A 264 -22.46 1.64 2.14
CA ASP A 264 -22.72 0.51 1.22
C ASP A 264 -21.43 -0.01 0.55
N GLU A 265 -20.28 0.10 1.26
CA GLU A 265 -19.02 -0.44 0.78
C GLU A 265 -18.98 -1.97 0.90
N VAL A 266 -18.31 -2.61 -0.07
CA VAL A 266 -18.02 -4.03 0.02
C VAL A 266 -16.91 -4.25 1.05
N ARG A 267 -17.23 -4.88 2.18
CA ARG A 267 -16.24 -5.23 3.23
C ARG A 267 -15.07 -5.99 2.64
N VAL A 268 -13.84 -5.58 2.94
CA VAL A 268 -12.61 -6.13 2.33
C VAL A 268 -12.56 -7.65 2.43
N CYS A 269 -12.78 -8.22 3.61
CA CYS A 269 -12.70 -9.67 3.81
C CYS A 269 -13.76 -10.45 2.99
N LYS A 270 -14.97 -9.89 2.81
CA LYS A 270 -16.00 -10.48 1.95
C LYS A 270 -15.63 -10.35 0.46
N GLY A 271 -15.10 -9.17 0.08
CA GLY A 271 -14.63 -8.91 -1.28
C GLY A 271 -13.49 -9.84 -1.69
N MET A 272 -12.47 -9.97 -0.84
CA MET A 272 -11.35 -10.89 -1.08
C MET A 272 -11.82 -12.34 -1.25
N LYS A 273 -12.72 -12.82 -0.38
CA LYS A 273 -13.28 -14.16 -0.49
C LYS A 273 -13.99 -14.36 -1.83
N ARG A 274 -14.83 -13.42 -2.25
CA ARG A 274 -15.52 -13.44 -3.55
C ARG A 274 -14.55 -13.43 -4.73
N MET A 275 -13.47 -12.65 -4.67
CA MET A 275 -12.42 -12.64 -5.70
C MET A 275 -11.73 -14.00 -5.80
N LEU A 276 -11.35 -14.61 -4.66
CA LEU A 276 -10.75 -15.94 -4.62
C LEU A 276 -11.70 -17.02 -5.19
N GLU A 277 -12.97 -16.98 -4.82
CA GLU A 277 -14.01 -17.87 -5.34
C GLU A 277 -14.24 -17.69 -6.86
N ALA A 278 -14.09 -16.47 -7.37
CA ALA A 278 -14.15 -16.16 -8.80
C ALA A 278 -12.89 -16.60 -9.58
N GLY A 279 -11.83 -17.03 -8.90
CA GLY A 279 -10.59 -17.49 -9.50
C GLY A 279 -9.55 -16.37 -9.76
N VAL A 280 -9.69 -15.21 -9.12
CA VAL A 280 -8.67 -14.16 -9.18
C VAL A 280 -7.40 -14.66 -8.48
N ASP A 281 -6.25 -14.46 -9.12
CA ASP A 281 -4.94 -14.76 -8.51
C ASP A 281 -4.76 -13.90 -7.24
N PRO A 282 -4.55 -14.50 -6.05
CA PRO A 282 -4.33 -13.75 -4.81
C PRO A 282 -3.20 -12.71 -4.91
N LYS A 283 -2.22 -12.89 -5.79
CA LYS A 283 -1.15 -11.93 -6.03
C LYS A 283 -1.60 -10.61 -6.69
N ARG A 284 -2.83 -10.55 -7.18
CA ARG A 284 -3.41 -9.36 -7.82
C ARG A 284 -4.17 -8.45 -6.86
N MET A 285 -4.27 -8.82 -5.60
CA MET A 285 -5.01 -8.06 -4.59
C MET A 285 -4.05 -7.34 -3.65
N THR A 286 -4.30 -6.06 -3.41
CA THR A 286 -3.65 -5.26 -2.37
C THR A 286 -4.69 -4.62 -1.47
N ILE A 287 -4.26 -4.22 -0.28
CA ILE A 287 -5.03 -3.39 0.64
C ILE A 287 -4.16 -2.18 0.98
N SER A 288 -4.69 -0.99 0.79
CA SER A 288 -4.08 0.26 1.24
C SER A 288 -4.98 1.00 2.22
N SER A 289 -4.44 1.98 2.91
CA SER A 289 -5.17 2.66 3.97
C SER A 289 -5.89 3.92 3.53
N ASP A 290 -5.53 4.50 2.39
CA ASP A 290 -5.86 5.89 2.09
C ASP A 290 -5.48 6.81 3.27
N GLY A 291 -4.34 6.50 3.90
CA GLY A 291 -3.90 7.11 5.15
C GLY A 291 -3.70 8.61 4.99
N GLN A 292 -4.14 9.37 6.01
CA GLN A 292 -4.20 10.84 5.98
C GLN A 292 -5.09 11.42 4.88
N GLY A 293 -5.81 10.58 4.11
CA GLY A 293 -6.89 11.00 3.22
C GLY A 293 -8.08 11.57 4.00
N SER A 294 -8.89 12.35 3.32
CA SER A 294 -10.11 12.93 3.88
C SER A 294 -11.28 11.97 3.71
N LEU A 295 -11.93 11.60 4.82
CA LEU A 295 -13.06 10.68 4.85
C LEU A 295 -14.33 11.45 5.20
N PRO A 296 -15.22 11.79 4.24
CA PRO A 296 -16.48 12.42 4.55
C PRO A 296 -17.38 11.44 5.30
N MET A 297 -17.79 11.82 6.51
CA MET A 297 -18.64 11.00 7.38
C MET A 297 -20.10 11.44 7.27
N TYR A 298 -21.02 10.49 7.20
CA TYR A 298 -22.45 10.73 7.06
C TYR A 298 -23.25 9.99 8.14
N SER A 299 -24.40 10.56 8.53
CA SER A 299 -25.37 9.86 9.36
C SER A 299 -26.14 8.80 8.54
N LYS A 300 -26.92 7.95 9.23
CA LYS A 300 -27.83 6.99 8.56
C LYS A 300 -28.87 7.67 7.66
N ASP A 301 -29.19 8.93 7.92
CA ASP A 301 -30.14 9.72 7.16
C ASP A 301 -29.46 10.54 6.04
N GLY A 302 -28.13 10.33 5.82
CA GLY A 302 -27.33 10.99 4.79
C GLY A 302 -26.88 12.41 5.14
N GLU A 303 -26.98 12.84 6.41
CA GLU A 303 -26.47 14.14 6.85
C GLU A 303 -24.95 14.10 7.00
N PHE A 304 -24.25 15.12 6.47
CA PHE A 304 -22.81 15.25 6.64
C PHE A 304 -22.44 15.55 8.10
N LEU A 305 -21.66 14.67 8.71
CA LEU A 305 -21.24 14.76 10.12
C LEU A 305 -19.87 15.44 10.29
N GLY A 306 -19.06 15.50 9.23
CA GLY A 306 -17.71 16.08 9.29
C GLY A 306 -16.72 15.26 8.46
N MET A 307 -15.44 15.64 8.57
CA MET A 307 -14.36 14.94 7.87
C MET A 307 -13.57 14.08 8.87
N GLY A 308 -13.53 12.78 8.63
CA GLY A 308 -12.59 11.86 9.25
C GLY A 308 -11.23 11.89 8.56
N VAL A 309 -10.28 11.15 9.09
CA VAL A 309 -8.91 11.01 8.58
C VAL A 309 -8.57 9.54 8.46
N GLY A 310 -8.21 9.09 7.26
CA GLY A 310 -7.73 7.72 7.03
C GLY A 310 -6.49 7.39 7.85
N GLN A 311 -6.36 6.17 8.32
CA GLN A 311 -5.20 5.75 9.11
C GLN A 311 -4.73 4.36 8.71
N SER A 312 -3.40 4.17 8.68
CA SER A 312 -2.79 2.88 8.34
C SER A 312 -3.05 1.76 9.37
N SER A 313 -3.68 2.07 10.52
CA SER A 313 -4.15 1.07 11.49
C SER A 313 -5.15 0.07 10.89
N CYS A 314 -5.87 0.46 9.86
CA CYS A 314 -6.82 -0.40 9.16
C CYS A 314 -6.15 -1.62 8.51
N LEU A 315 -4.90 -1.54 8.04
CA LEU A 315 -4.24 -2.61 7.30
C LEU A 315 -4.22 -3.94 8.07
N LEU A 316 -3.65 -3.94 9.27
CA LEU A 316 -3.61 -5.15 10.10
C LEU A 316 -5.01 -5.56 10.59
N LYS A 317 -5.91 -4.60 10.75
CA LYS A 317 -7.30 -4.88 11.11
C LYS A 317 -8.03 -5.64 10.00
N GLU A 318 -7.87 -5.22 8.74
CA GLU A 318 -8.44 -5.92 7.58
C GLU A 318 -7.83 -7.33 7.43
N VAL A 319 -6.52 -7.50 7.64
CA VAL A 319 -5.90 -8.83 7.67
C VAL A 319 -6.55 -9.72 8.73
N LYS A 320 -6.80 -9.22 9.93
CA LYS A 320 -7.50 -9.97 10.99
C LYS A 320 -8.92 -10.34 10.60
N GLU A 321 -9.68 -9.42 9.99
CA GLU A 321 -11.02 -9.71 9.48
C GLU A 321 -10.98 -10.83 8.43
N CYS A 322 -10.01 -10.76 7.50
CA CYS A 322 -9.82 -11.79 6.48
C CYS A 322 -9.56 -13.17 7.10
N VAL A 323 -8.70 -13.24 8.11
CA VAL A 323 -8.33 -14.51 8.76
C VAL A 323 -9.44 -15.02 9.66
N PHE A 324 -9.95 -14.18 10.57
CA PHE A 324 -10.83 -14.66 11.66
C PHE A 324 -12.31 -14.69 11.28
N LYS A 325 -12.75 -13.88 10.29
CA LYS A 325 -14.16 -13.85 9.87
C LYS A 325 -14.40 -14.51 8.51
N ALA A 326 -13.48 -14.33 7.56
CA ALA A 326 -13.63 -14.91 6.22
C ALA A 326 -12.90 -16.24 6.03
N GLU A 327 -12.09 -16.66 7.03
CA GLU A 327 -11.29 -17.89 7.01
C GLU A 327 -10.29 -17.96 5.86
N ILE A 328 -9.79 -16.78 5.42
CA ILE A 328 -8.74 -16.68 4.42
C ILE A 328 -7.41 -17.05 5.09
N PRO A 329 -6.58 -17.91 4.48
CA PRO A 329 -5.25 -18.23 5.01
C PRO A 329 -4.42 -16.99 5.32
N LEU A 330 -3.72 -16.98 6.46
CA LEU A 330 -2.93 -15.84 6.93
C LEU A 330 -1.90 -15.39 5.88
N GLU A 331 -1.27 -16.34 5.19
CA GLU A 331 -0.29 -16.09 4.13
C GLU A 331 -0.90 -15.26 2.98
N ILE A 332 -2.15 -15.55 2.60
CA ILE A 332 -2.85 -14.81 1.55
C ILE A 332 -3.24 -13.43 2.06
N ALA A 333 -3.78 -13.35 3.28
CA ALA A 333 -4.18 -12.07 3.86
C ALA A 333 -2.96 -11.14 4.06
N LEU A 334 -1.84 -11.65 4.60
CA LEU A 334 -0.60 -10.88 4.76
C LEU A 334 0.00 -10.45 3.42
N SER A 335 -0.08 -11.28 2.38
CA SER A 335 0.49 -10.93 1.08
C SER A 335 -0.09 -9.64 0.52
N THR A 336 -1.35 -9.31 0.83
CA THR A 336 -2.04 -8.09 0.33
C THR A 336 -1.44 -6.78 0.84
N ILE A 337 -0.75 -6.81 1.98
CA ILE A 337 -0.08 -5.65 2.59
C ILE A 337 1.44 -5.84 2.68
N THR A 338 2.00 -6.86 2.04
CA THR A 338 3.45 -7.14 2.05
C THR A 338 3.98 -7.45 0.66
N SER A 339 3.99 -8.72 0.24
CA SER A 339 4.61 -9.14 -1.03
C SER A 339 3.86 -8.67 -2.27
N ASN A 340 2.54 -8.59 -2.26
CA ASN A 340 1.78 -8.18 -3.43
C ASN A 340 2.06 -6.73 -3.83
N PRO A 341 1.91 -5.72 -2.91
CA PRO A 341 2.28 -4.35 -3.27
C PRO A 341 3.76 -4.23 -3.62
N ALA A 342 4.67 -5.00 -2.99
CA ALA A 342 6.09 -5.00 -3.37
C ALA A 342 6.32 -5.48 -4.81
N GLU A 343 5.67 -6.58 -5.21
CA GLU A 343 5.79 -7.14 -6.57
C GLU A 343 5.14 -6.22 -7.62
N ILE A 344 3.92 -5.73 -7.36
CA ILE A 344 3.19 -4.84 -8.27
C ILE A 344 3.94 -3.52 -8.48
N LEU A 345 4.54 -2.98 -7.44
CA LEU A 345 5.25 -1.70 -7.46
C LEU A 345 6.75 -1.84 -7.72
N HIS A 346 7.23 -3.05 -8.02
CA HIS A 346 8.64 -3.37 -8.27
C HIS A 346 9.58 -2.87 -7.16
N LEU A 347 9.17 -3.00 -5.88
CA LEU A 347 9.97 -2.59 -4.73
C LEU A 347 10.97 -3.69 -4.37
N ASN A 348 12.13 -3.64 -4.99
CA ASN A 348 13.16 -4.65 -4.80
C ASN A 348 13.62 -4.77 -3.35
N GLY A 349 13.72 -5.99 -2.85
CA GLY A 349 14.16 -6.28 -1.48
C GLY A 349 13.09 -6.00 -0.41
N LYS A 350 11.81 -5.82 -0.78
CA LYS A 350 10.69 -5.52 0.11
C LYS A 350 9.64 -6.62 0.13
N GLY A 351 8.82 -6.64 1.17
CA GLY A 351 7.61 -7.45 1.27
C GLY A 351 7.82 -8.94 1.53
N LYS A 352 9.07 -9.39 1.76
CA LYS A 352 9.40 -10.79 2.06
C LYS A 352 10.45 -10.89 3.15
N ILE A 353 10.44 -12.02 3.87
CA ILE A 353 11.54 -12.41 4.76
C ILE A 353 12.42 -13.38 3.98
N GLU A 354 13.50 -12.86 3.39
CA GLU A 354 14.42 -13.59 2.54
C GLU A 354 15.84 -13.07 2.72
N GLU A 355 16.85 -13.95 2.62
CA GLU A 355 18.27 -13.53 2.75
C GLU A 355 18.62 -12.49 1.67
N GLY A 356 19.20 -11.36 2.07
CA GLY A 356 19.52 -10.22 1.21
C GLY A 356 18.43 -9.15 1.12
N TYR A 357 17.21 -9.43 1.58
CA TYR A 357 16.12 -8.46 1.65
C TYR A 357 16.35 -7.46 2.79
N ASP A 358 15.69 -6.32 2.70
CA ASP A 358 15.70 -5.32 3.75
C ASP A 358 15.06 -5.89 5.02
N ALA A 359 15.64 -5.56 6.15
CA ALA A 359 15.12 -5.96 7.45
C ALA A 359 13.97 -5.04 7.88
N ASP A 360 12.89 -5.11 7.13
CA ASP A 360 11.58 -4.52 7.41
C ASP A 360 10.68 -5.61 7.94
N LEU A 361 10.43 -5.62 9.25
CA LEU A 361 9.84 -6.75 9.95
C LEU A 361 8.81 -6.28 10.98
N CYS A 362 7.74 -7.07 11.14
CA CYS A 362 6.78 -6.93 12.23
C CYS A 362 6.78 -8.19 13.08
N ILE A 363 6.90 -8.02 14.39
CA ILE A 363 6.70 -9.08 15.38
C ILE A 363 5.29 -8.96 15.93
N LEU A 364 4.52 -10.04 15.85
CA LEU A 364 3.14 -10.12 16.26
C LEU A 364 2.97 -11.18 17.36
N ASP A 365 1.97 -11.01 18.23
CA ASP A 365 1.51 -12.10 19.09
C ASP A 365 0.55 -13.05 18.35
N GLN A 366 0.13 -14.13 19.00
CA GLN A 366 -0.78 -15.13 18.42
C GLN A 366 -2.18 -14.60 18.10
N SER A 367 -2.55 -13.43 18.60
CA SER A 367 -3.79 -12.70 18.27
C SER A 367 -3.59 -11.66 17.18
N LEU A 368 -2.43 -11.69 16.50
CA LEU A 368 -1.98 -10.76 15.48
C LEU A 368 -1.94 -9.29 15.98
N GLN A 369 -1.59 -9.06 17.27
CA GLN A 369 -1.29 -7.71 17.75
C GLN A 369 0.19 -7.41 17.56
N LEU A 370 0.51 -6.18 17.13
CA LEU A 370 1.89 -5.74 17.02
C LEU A 370 2.57 -5.72 18.40
N VAL A 371 3.75 -6.31 18.46
CA VAL A 371 4.67 -6.31 19.60
C VAL A 371 5.85 -5.40 19.34
N GLU A 372 6.49 -5.54 18.17
CA GLU A 372 7.64 -4.73 17.74
C GLU A 372 7.61 -4.53 16.24
N VAL A 373 8.10 -3.36 15.79
CA VAL A 373 8.31 -3.04 14.37
C VAL A 373 9.76 -2.67 14.15
N ILE A 374 10.37 -3.31 13.19
CA ILE A 374 11.75 -3.10 12.75
C ILE A 374 11.70 -2.54 11.33
N ALA A 375 12.20 -1.33 11.12
CA ALA A 375 12.35 -0.71 9.80
C ALA A 375 13.84 -0.56 9.48
N ARG A 376 14.25 -1.11 8.35
CA ARG A 376 15.65 -1.12 7.90
C ARG A 376 16.61 -1.52 9.04
N GLY A 377 16.24 -2.59 9.75
CA GLY A 377 17.03 -3.19 10.84
C GLY A 377 16.98 -2.45 12.18
N LYS A 378 16.30 -1.33 12.28
CA LYS A 378 16.17 -0.55 13.52
C LYS A 378 14.77 -0.76 14.12
N THR A 379 14.71 -1.00 15.43
CA THR A 379 13.42 -0.97 16.13
C THR A 379 12.89 0.45 16.12
N VAL A 380 11.69 0.63 15.57
CA VAL A 380 11.00 1.91 15.41
C VAL A 380 9.71 2.00 16.22
N TYR A 381 9.22 0.86 16.70
CA TYR A 381 8.09 0.76 17.60
C TYR A 381 8.21 -0.48 18.49
N THR A 382 7.84 -0.35 19.75
CA THR A 382 7.64 -1.43 20.72
C THR A 382 6.40 -1.12 21.54
N LYS A 383 5.54 -2.14 21.73
CA LYS A 383 4.28 -2.04 22.50
C LYS A 383 4.53 -1.80 23.98
#